data_3fdb412d2121b6d2914bb6d6b1ff9438
#
_entry.id   3fdb412d2121b6d2914bb6d6b1ff9438
#
_cell.length_a   1.000
_cell.length_b   1.000
_cell.length_c   1.000
_cell.angle_alpha   90.00
_cell.angle_beta   90.00
_cell.angle_gamma   90.00
#
_symmetry.space_group_name_H-M   'P 1'
#
loop_
_entity.id
_entity.type
_entity.pdbx_description
1 polymer ?
#
loop_
_entity_poly.entity_id
_entity_poly.type
_entity_poly.pdbx_seq_one_letter_code
_entity_poly.pdbx_strand_id
1 'polypeptide(L)'
;TSRPWRSAPASHGKVGLRASITGEIVMDGVEISEAQMLPTVAGLKGPFTCLDSARFGIAWGALGAAEDCWFRARQYVLDRKQFGRPLAANQLIQKKLADMQTEITLGLQGCLRLGRMKEEGTASVEITSIMKRNSCGKALDIARMARDMMGGNGISDEFGVARHLVNLEVVNTYEGTHDVHALILGRAQTGLQAFF
;
A
#
# COMPACT_ATOMS: atom_id res chain seq x y z
N THR A 1 0.69 -29.07 29.80
CA THR A 1 -0.11 -27.83 29.84
C THR A 1 -0.46 -27.41 28.43
N SER A 2 -1.73 -27.61 28.03
CA SER A 2 -2.24 -27.18 26.72
C SER A 2 -2.12 -25.66 26.61
N ARG A 3 -1.58 -25.16 25.47
CA ARG A 3 -1.57 -23.71 25.19
C ARG A 3 -3.02 -23.22 25.16
N PRO A 4 -3.35 -22.11 25.82
CA PRO A 4 -4.72 -21.59 25.89
C PRO A 4 -5.19 -20.96 24.55
N TRP A 5 -4.35 -20.95 23.55
CA TRP A 5 -4.66 -20.46 22.20
C TRP A 5 -4.12 -21.43 21.14
N ARG A 6 -4.77 -21.45 19.99
CA ARG A 6 -4.35 -22.23 18.82
C ARG A 6 -4.25 -21.31 17.61
N SER A 7 -3.21 -21.52 16.81
CA SER A 7 -3.16 -20.95 15.47
C SER A 7 -3.90 -21.88 14.51
N ALA A 8 -4.86 -21.35 13.79
CA ALA A 8 -5.46 -22.04 12.67
C ALA A 8 -4.51 -21.99 11.44
N PRO A 9 -4.73 -22.86 10.43
CA PRO A 9 -3.94 -22.86 9.22
C PRO A 9 -3.91 -21.48 8.58
N ALA A 10 -2.78 -21.15 7.93
CA ALA A 10 -2.66 -19.94 7.14
C ALA A 10 -3.71 -19.89 6.03
N SER A 11 -4.23 -18.70 5.75
CA SER A 11 -5.10 -18.49 4.60
C SER A 11 -4.36 -18.86 3.31
N HIS A 12 -4.91 -19.83 2.57
CA HIS A 12 -4.41 -20.24 1.27
C HIS A 12 -5.11 -19.47 0.15
N GLY A 13 -4.44 -19.31 -0.98
CA GLY A 13 -5.05 -18.73 -2.19
C GLY A 13 -5.11 -17.20 -2.24
N LYS A 14 -4.39 -16.47 -1.38
CA LYS A 14 -4.26 -15.02 -1.56
C LYS A 14 -3.64 -14.71 -2.93
N VAL A 15 -4.17 -13.72 -3.63
CA VAL A 15 -3.66 -13.31 -4.95
C VAL A 15 -2.37 -12.51 -4.86
N GLY A 16 -2.17 -11.76 -3.77
CA GLY A 16 -0.97 -10.94 -3.53
C GLY A 16 -0.42 -11.12 -2.11
N LEU A 17 0.78 -10.60 -1.88
CA LEU A 17 1.54 -10.74 -0.63
C LEU A 17 1.56 -12.19 -0.12
N ARG A 18 1.79 -13.13 -1.02
CA ARG A 18 1.70 -14.58 -0.74
C ARG A 18 2.76 -15.05 0.24
N ALA A 19 3.89 -14.35 0.33
CA ALA A 19 4.94 -14.61 1.32
C ALA A 19 4.59 -14.10 2.72
N SER A 20 3.59 -13.22 2.85
CA SER A 20 3.07 -12.76 4.14
C SER A 20 2.02 -13.73 4.64
N ILE A 21 2.33 -14.47 5.69
CA ILE A 21 1.42 -15.46 6.28
C ILE A 21 0.26 -14.70 6.95
N THR A 22 -0.97 -15.03 6.53
CA THR A 22 -2.21 -14.56 7.18
C THR A 22 -2.91 -15.77 7.77
N GLY A 23 -3.22 -15.72 9.03
CA GLY A 23 -3.86 -16.85 9.75
C GLY A 23 -4.90 -16.36 10.73
N GLU A 24 -5.47 -17.30 11.45
CA GLU A 24 -6.45 -17.08 12.49
C GLU A 24 -5.85 -17.46 13.85
N ILE A 25 -6.20 -16.71 14.87
CA ILE A 25 -5.87 -17.04 16.27
C ILE A 25 -7.20 -17.33 16.99
N VAL A 26 -7.36 -18.56 17.45
CA VAL A 26 -8.54 -18.98 18.22
C VAL A 26 -8.20 -18.92 19.70
N MET A 27 -8.96 -18.13 20.45
CA MET A 27 -8.88 -17.98 21.89
C MET A 27 -10.25 -18.37 22.47
N ASP A 28 -10.27 -19.42 23.28
CA ASP A 28 -11.50 -19.93 23.90
C ASP A 28 -11.30 -19.99 25.42
N GLY A 29 -12.02 -19.14 26.16
CA GLY A 29 -11.92 -19.03 27.59
C GLY A 29 -10.51 -18.70 28.12
N VAL A 30 -9.69 -18.00 27.35
CA VAL A 30 -8.33 -17.64 27.75
C VAL A 30 -8.37 -16.57 28.84
N GLU A 31 -7.93 -16.93 30.04
CA GLU A 31 -7.76 -15.98 31.14
C GLU A 31 -6.39 -15.30 31.06
N ILE A 32 -6.36 -14.00 31.20
CA ILE A 32 -5.12 -13.20 31.28
C ILE A 32 -5.16 -12.39 32.59
N SER A 33 -4.00 -12.21 33.19
CA SER A 33 -3.85 -11.32 34.36
C SER A 33 -3.69 -9.86 33.91
N GLU A 34 -4.00 -8.93 34.79
CA GLU A 34 -3.84 -7.50 34.56
C GLU A 34 -2.38 -7.14 34.19
N ALA A 35 -1.40 -7.86 34.73
CA ALA A 35 0.02 -7.71 34.40
C ALA A 35 0.38 -8.04 32.94
N GLN A 36 -0.50 -8.75 32.22
CA GLN A 36 -0.33 -9.07 30.80
C GLN A 36 -0.98 -8.06 29.85
N MET A 37 -1.66 -7.05 30.39
CA MET A 37 -2.22 -5.96 29.62
C MET A 37 -1.13 -4.97 29.20
N LEU A 38 -1.27 -4.39 28.01
CA LEU A 38 -0.38 -3.31 27.58
C LEU A 38 -0.50 -2.12 28.54
N PRO A 39 0.61 -1.65 29.11
CA PRO A 39 0.57 -0.51 30.03
C PRO A 39 0.17 0.78 29.30
N THR A 40 -0.46 1.70 30.02
CA THR A 40 -0.76 3.07 29.56
C THR A 40 -1.76 3.20 28.40
N VAL A 41 -2.33 2.12 27.91
CA VAL A 41 -3.33 2.15 26.81
C VAL A 41 -4.64 1.46 27.24
N ALA A 42 -5.75 1.97 26.72
CA ALA A 42 -7.07 1.38 26.92
C ALA A 42 -7.82 1.31 25.59
N GLY A 43 -8.59 0.24 25.40
CA GLY A 43 -9.39 0.00 24.22
C GLY A 43 -8.56 0.00 22.93
N LEU A 44 -9.06 0.62 21.86
CA LEU A 44 -8.44 0.64 20.55
C LEU A 44 -7.29 1.63 20.40
N LYS A 45 -6.99 2.45 21.40
CA LYS A 45 -5.93 3.47 21.30
C LYS A 45 -4.55 2.86 21.04
N GLY A 46 -4.24 1.74 21.70
CA GLY A 46 -2.99 1.00 21.49
C GLY A 46 -2.82 0.52 20.04
N PRO A 47 -3.75 -0.30 19.51
CA PRO A 47 -3.71 -0.74 18.11
C PRO A 47 -3.65 0.40 17.11
N PHE A 48 -4.42 1.47 17.29
CA PHE A 48 -4.40 2.61 16.36
C PHE A 48 -3.07 3.38 16.37
N THR A 49 -2.37 3.45 17.50
CA THR A 49 -1.04 4.04 17.55
C THR A 49 -0.04 3.24 16.70
N CYS A 50 -0.08 1.91 16.80
CA CYS A 50 0.74 1.03 15.95
C CYS A 50 0.40 1.19 14.46
N LEU A 51 -0.91 1.20 14.14
CA LEU A 51 -1.39 1.36 12.77
C LEU A 51 -0.98 2.70 12.15
N ASP A 52 -0.99 3.81 12.92
CA ASP A 52 -0.55 5.11 12.39
C ASP A 52 0.92 5.09 11.98
N SER A 53 1.77 4.45 12.77
CA SER A 53 3.18 4.27 12.43
C SER A 53 3.38 3.34 11.22
N ALA A 54 2.66 2.22 11.17
CA ALA A 54 2.74 1.25 10.08
C ALA A 54 2.27 1.85 8.75
N ARG A 55 1.17 2.61 8.75
CA ARG A 55 0.63 3.29 7.56
C ARG A 55 1.61 4.26 6.91
N PHE A 56 2.45 4.92 7.70
CA PHE A 56 3.55 5.73 7.17
C PHE A 56 4.57 4.89 6.40
N GLY A 57 4.99 3.77 6.97
CA GLY A 57 5.90 2.82 6.28
C GLY A 57 5.29 2.23 5.00
N ILE A 58 3.98 1.92 5.02
CA ILE A 58 3.24 1.42 3.85
C ILE A 58 3.22 2.47 2.73
N ALA A 59 3.04 3.74 3.05
CA ALA A 59 3.04 4.81 2.06
C ALA A 59 4.37 4.87 1.28
N TRP A 60 5.51 4.71 1.96
CA TRP A 60 6.83 4.61 1.34
C TRP A 60 6.98 3.33 0.49
N GLY A 61 6.64 2.18 1.07
CA GLY A 61 6.78 0.89 0.39
C GLY A 61 5.96 0.80 -0.91
N ALA A 62 4.76 1.39 -0.93
CA ALA A 62 3.93 1.45 -2.12
C ALA A 62 4.60 2.26 -3.24
N LEU A 63 5.22 3.41 -2.90
CA LEU A 63 5.94 4.22 -3.87
C LEU A 63 7.18 3.51 -4.43
N GLY A 64 7.91 2.77 -3.59
CA GLY A 64 9.04 1.94 -4.06
C GLY A 64 8.60 0.87 -5.07
N ALA A 65 7.43 0.25 -4.86
CA ALA A 65 6.86 -0.67 -5.85
C ALA A 65 6.46 0.06 -7.16
N ALA A 66 5.94 1.29 -7.04
CA ALA A 66 5.63 2.13 -8.20
C ALA A 66 6.88 2.52 -9.00
N GLU A 67 7.97 2.86 -8.32
CA GLU A 67 9.27 3.18 -8.96
C GLU A 67 9.80 1.96 -9.73
N ASP A 68 9.76 0.76 -9.15
CA ASP A 68 10.21 -0.45 -9.85
C ASP A 68 9.33 -0.75 -11.08
N CYS A 69 8.01 -0.58 -10.97
CA CYS A 69 7.09 -0.72 -12.11
C CYS A 69 7.41 0.29 -13.21
N TRP A 70 7.61 1.55 -12.87
CA TRP A 70 7.97 2.61 -13.80
C TRP A 70 9.31 2.32 -14.49
N PHE A 71 10.33 1.94 -13.72
CA PHE A 71 11.66 1.63 -14.25
C PHE A 71 11.61 0.47 -15.24
N ARG A 72 10.95 -0.65 -14.89
CA ARG A 72 10.80 -1.83 -15.77
C ARG A 72 10.04 -1.49 -17.04
N ALA A 73 8.89 -0.81 -16.92
CA ALA A 73 8.09 -0.43 -18.06
C ALA A 73 8.85 0.52 -18.99
N ARG A 74 9.57 1.52 -18.43
CA ARG A 74 10.42 2.45 -19.19
C ARG A 74 11.48 1.70 -19.99
N GLN A 75 12.22 0.79 -19.35
CA GLN A 75 13.25 0.01 -20.05
C GLN A 75 12.63 -0.86 -21.14
N TYR A 76 11.53 -1.55 -20.83
CA TYR A 76 10.84 -2.38 -21.80
C TYR A 76 10.41 -1.63 -23.04
N VAL A 77 9.80 -0.45 -22.93
CA VAL A 77 9.32 0.31 -24.08
C VAL A 77 10.43 0.98 -24.90
N LEU A 78 11.62 1.15 -24.32
CA LEU A 78 12.82 1.58 -25.05
C LEU A 78 13.38 0.43 -25.90
N ASP A 79 13.38 -0.77 -25.39
CA ASP A 79 13.98 -1.95 -26.04
C ASP A 79 13.03 -2.59 -27.06
N ARG A 80 11.73 -2.65 -26.73
CA ARG A 80 10.71 -3.28 -27.56
C ARG A 80 10.39 -2.44 -28.80
N LYS A 81 10.60 -3.03 -29.97
CA LYS A 81 10.28 -2.42 -31.27
C LYS A 81 9.02 -3.01 -31.87
N GLN A 82 8.16 -2.16 -32.39
CA GLN A 82 7.02 -2.50 -33.25
C GLN A 82 6.91 -1.44 -34.35
N PHE A 83 6.48 -1.86 -35.53
CA PHE A 83 6.38 -0.97 -36.72
C PHE A 83 7.68 -0.21 -37.01
N GLY A 84 8.84 -0.88 -36.83
CA GLY A 84 10.16 -0.35 -37.14
C GLY A 84 10.76 0.62 -36.13
N ARG A 85 10.08 0.90 -35.00
CA ARG A 85 10.55 1.85 -33.97
C ARG A 85 10.26 1.37 -32.54
N PRO A 86 10.99 1.89 -31.52
CA PRO A 86 10.70 1.59 -30.13
C PRO A 86 9.27 2.00 -29.73
N LEU A 87 8.63 1.25 -28.85
CA LEU A 87 7.32 1.62 -28.29
C LEU A 87 7.34 3.00 -27.62
N ALA A 88 8.46 3.36 -27.01
CA ALA A 88 8.69 4.69 -26.40
C ALA A 88 8.50 5.87 -27.37
N ALA A 89 8.53 5.65 -28.69
CA ALA A 89 8.25 6.68 -29.68
C ALA A 89 6.75 7.06 -29.82
N ASN A 90 5.86 6.33 -29.14
CA ASN A 90 4.43 6.62 -29.14
C ASN A 90 4.06 7.66 -28.08
N GLN A 91 3.27 8.66 -28.45
CA GLN A 91 2.83 9.72 -27.54
C GLN A 91 2.05 9.19 -26.33
N LEU A 92 1.19 8.17 -26.52
CA LEU A 92 0.44 7.54 -25.40
C LEU A 92 1.37 6.86 -24.39
N ILE A 93 2.48 6.28 -24.84
CA ILE A 93 3.49 5.68 -23.98
C ILE A 93 4.25 6.76 -23.21
N GLN A 94 4.69 7.82 -23.90
CA GLN A 94 5.39 8.94 -23.26
C GLN A 94 4.52 9.64 -22.22
N LYS A 95 3.23 9.84 -22.54
CA LYS A 95 2.26 10.40 -21.59
C LYS A 95 2.18 9.55 -20.31
N LYS A 96 2.00 8.23 -20.45
CA LYS A 96 1.95 7.33 -19.29
C LYS A 96 3.23 7.40 -18.45
N LEU A 97 4.40 7.41 -19.06
CA LEU A 97 5.68 7.56 -18.36
C LEU A 97 5.77 8.88 -17.58
N ALA A 98 5.31 9.98 -18.17
CA ALA A 98 5.28 11.29 -17.51
C ALA A 98 4.29 11.31 -16.33
N ASP A 99 3.08 10.78 -16.51
CA ASP A 99 2.08 10.69 -15.46
C ASP A 99 2.61 9.86 -14.27
N MET A 100 3.20 8.68 -14.53
CA MET A 100 3.78 7.80 -13.52
C MET A 100 4.88 8.52 -12.73
N GLN A 101 5.82 9.15 -13.41
CA GLN A 101 6.93 9.87 -12.76
C GLN A 101 6.44 11.06 -11.92
N THR A 102 5.45 11.80 -12.40
CA THR A 102 4.85 12.92 -11.68
C THR A 102 4.24 12.45 -10.36
N GLU A 103 3.40 11.41 -10.39
CA GLU A 103 2.74 10.89 -9.18
C GLU A 103 3.73 10.29 -8.18
N ILE A 104 4.76 9.59 -8.65
CA ILE A 104 5.84 9.08 -7.79
C ILE A 104 6.56 10.25 -7.10
N THR A 105 6.96 11.26 -7.86
CA THR A 105 7.69 12.40 -7.33
C THR A 105 6.89 13.15 -6.26
N LEU A 106 5.62 13.45 -6.54
CA LEU A 106 4.73 14.13 -5.57
C LEU A 106 4.49 13.26 -4.33
N GLY A 107 4.29 11.97 -4.51
CA GLY A 107 4.11 11.02 -3.41
C GLY A 107 5.34 10.95 -2.49
N LEU A 108 6.55 10.86 -3.06
CA LEU A 108 7.80 10.85 -2.31
C LEU A 108 8.01 12.15 -1.51
N GLN A 109 7.71 13.31 -2.11
CA GLN A 109 7.77 14.61 -1.40
C GLN A 109 6.76 14.66 -0.24
N GLY A 110 5.54 14.18 -0.44
CA GLY A 110 4.53 14.10 0.61
C GLY A 110 4.95 13.17 1.75
N CYS A 111 5.49 12.00 1.45
CA CYS A 111 6.02 11.07 2.45
C CYS A 111 7.20 11.67 3.22
N LEU A 112 8.12 12.35 2.53
CA LEU A 112 9.25 13.03 3.17
C LEU A 112 8.76 14.11 4.14
N ARG A 113 7.79 14.94 3.72
CA ARG A 113 7.20 15.96 4.61
C ARG A 113 6.52 15.32 5.83
N LEU A 114 5.74 14.26 5.62
CA LEU A 114 5.12 13.52 6.73
C LEU A 114 6.16 12.97 7.70
N GLY A 115 7.28 12.41 7.19
CA GLY A 115 8.38 11.92 8.02
C GLY A 115 8.93 13.01 8.94
N ARG A 116 9.20 14.19 8.41
CA ARG A 116 9.66 15.34 9.18
C ARG A 116 8.64 15.79 10.22
N MET A 117 7.35 15.82 9.86
CA MET A 117 6.28 16.14 10.81
C MET A 117 6.17 15.11 11.94
N LYS A 118 6.44 13.82 11.66
CA LYS A 118 6.48 12.80 12.71
C LYS A 118 7.66 13.01 13.67
N GLU A 119 8.83 13.36 13.16
CA GLU A 119 10.00 13.72 13.97
C GLU A 119 9.74 14.97 14.83
N GLU A 120 9.07 15.96 14.27
CA GLU A 120 8.66 17.20 14.94
C GLU A 120 7.50 17.00 15.94
N GLY A 121 6.83 15.84 15.94
CA GLY A 121 5.64 15.57 16.76
C GLY A 121 4.39 16.33 16.32
N THR A 122 4.35 16.83 15.08
CA THR A 122 3.26 17.65 14.51
C THR A 122 2.36 16.89 13.54
N ALA A 123 2.69 15.64 13.22
CA ALA A 123 1.89 14.82 12.32
C ALA A 123 0.55 14.42 12.93
N SER A 124 -0.55 14.69 12.22
CA SER A 124 -1.87 14.17 12.57
C SER A 124 -2.17 12.84 11.91
N VAL A 125 -3.16 12.12 12.42
CA VAL A 125 -3.65 10.85 11.82
C VAL A 125 -4.19 11.08 10.42
N GLU A 126 -4.79 12.25 10.17
CA GLU A 126 -5.34 12.61 8.86
C GLU A 126 -4.24 12.74 7.81
N ILE A 127 -3.10 13.34 8.15
CA ILE A 127 -1.97 13.47 7.22
C ILE A 127 -1.38 12.10 6.88
N THR A 128 -1.26 11.21 7.88
CA THR A 128 -0.87 9.82 7.64
C THR A 128 -1.88 9.12 6.72
N SER A 129 -3.18 9.35 6.94
CA SER A 129 -4.26 8.80 6.10
C SER A 129 -4.20 9.32 4.66
N ILE A 130 -3.91 10.61 4.46
CA ILE A 130 -3.69 11.20 3.12
C ILE A 130 -2.57 10.45 2.41
N MET A 131 -1.43 10.28 3.06
CA MET A 131 -0.26 9.69 2.42
C MET A 131 -0.45 8.20 2.13
N LYS A 132 -1.02 7.43 3.08
CA LYS A 132 -1.33 6.01 2.84
C LYS A 132 -2.31 5.86 1.67
N ARG A 133 -3.39 6.61 1.68
CA ARG A 133 -4.41 6.57 0.63
C ARG A 133 -3.84 6.95 -0.74
N ASN A 134 -3.14 8.07 -0.82
CA ASN A 134 -2.56 8.56 -2.07
C ASN A 134 -1.51 7.60 -2.62
N SER A 135 -0.51 7.25 -1.80
CA SER A 135 0.63 6.44 -2.26
C SER A 135 0.19 5.04 -2.72
N CYS A 136 -0.70 4.38 -1.96
CA CYS A 136 -1.18 3.05 -2.35
C CYS A 136 -2.05 3.09 -3.61
N GLY A 137 -3.00 4.03 -3.70
CA GLY A 137 -3.87 4.17 -4.88
C GLY A 137 -3.08 4.51 -6.13
N LYS A 138 -2.17 5.50 -6.05
CA LYS A 138 -1.32 5.89 -7.19
C LYS A 138 -0.34 4.81 -7.59
N ALA A 139 0.25 4.08 -6.64
CA ALA A 139 1.12 2.95 -6.95
C ALA A 139 0.38 1.84 -7.71
N LEU A 140 -0.87 1.56 -7.31
CA LEU A 140 -1.70 0.58 -8.00
C LEU A 140 -2.05 1.04 -9.44
N ASP A 141 -2.39 2.31 -9.65
CA ASP A 141 -2.63 2.87 -10.98
C ASP A 141 -1.36 2.81 -11.85
N ILE A 142 -0.20 3.12 -11.27
CA ILE A 142 1.10 3.02 -11.95
C ILE A 142 1.41 1.57 -12.35
N ALA A 143 1.18 0.60 -11.47
CA ALA A 143 1.38 -0.80 -11.80
C ALA A 143 0.45 -1.28 -12.93
N ARG A 144 -0.79 -0.80 -12.97
CA ARG A 144 -1.74 -1.07 -14.07
C ARG A 144 -1.26 -0.45 -15.39
N MET A 145 -0.78 0.79 -15.36
CA MET A 145 -0.20 1.45 -16.55
C MET A 145 1.05 0.72 -17.06
N ALA A 146 1.96 0.33 -16.16
CA ALA A 146 3.15 -0.41 -16.49
C ALA A 146 2.81 -1.76 -17.13
N ARG A 147 1.89 -2.52 -16.52
CA ARG A 147 1.40 -3.79 -17.07
C ARG A 147 0.81 -3.60 -18.48
N ASP A 148 0.00 -2.56 -18.67
CA ASP A 148 -0.63 -2.27 -19.96
C ASP A 148 0.40 -1.94 -21.04
N MET A 149 1.41 -1.11 -20.73
CA MET A 149 2.49 -0.73 -21.64
C MET A 149 3.32 -1.93 -22.11
N MET A 150 3.40 -2.98 -21.32
CA MET A 150 4.15 -4.20 -21.62
C MET A 150 3.33 -5.26 -22.40
N GLY A 151 2.03 -5.02 -22.61
CA GLY A 151 1.15 -5.93 -23.34
C GLY A 151 1.09 -7.32 -22.70
N GLY A 152 1.20 -8.38 -23.49
CA GLY A 152 1.21 -9.77 -22.99
C GLY A 152 2.33 -10.07 -22.02
N ASN A 153 3.51 -9.46 -22.18
CA ASN A 153 4.64 -9.61 -21.25
C ASN A 153 4.33 -9.01 -19.87
N GLY A 154 3.47 -8.01 -19.79
CA GLY A 154 3.02 -7.42 -18.53
C GLY A 154 2.16 -8.34 -17.66
N ILE A 155 1.71 -9.48 -18.19
CA ILE A 155 0.91 -10.48 -17.46
C ILE A 155 1.78 -11.63 -16.92
N SER A 156 3.02 -11.76 -17.43
CA SER A 156 3.98 -12.78 -17.00
C SER A 156 4.73 -12.35 -15.72
N ASP A 157 4.92 -13.30 -14.79
CA ASP A 157 5.75 -13.10 -13.60
C ASP A 157 7.22 -12.78 -13.92
N GLU A 158 7.71 -13.24 -15.07
CA GLU A 158 9.08 -13.02 -15.57
C GLU A 158 9.44 -11.53 -15.62
N PHE A 159 8.49 -10.68 -15.97
CA PHE A 159 8.70 -9.23 -16.08
C PHE A 159 8.46 -8.46 -14.77
N GLY A 160 7.98 -9.12 -13.73
CA GLY A 160 7.88 -8.64 -12.36
C GLY A 160 6.75 -7.64 -12.09
N VAL A 161 6.17 -6.99 -13.10
CA VAL A 161 5.12 -5.97 -12.93
C VAL A 161 3.80 -6.59 -12.47
N ALA A 162 3.43 -7.76 -13.00
CA ALA A 162 2.22 -8.48 -12.57
C ALA A 162 2.24 -8.80 -11.07
N ARG A 163 3.41 -9.20 -10.54
CA ARG A 163 3.60 -9.43 -9.10
C ARG A 163 3.34 -8.16 -8.29
N HIS A 164 3.88 -7.01 -8.71
CA HIS A 164 3.62 -5.73 -8.03
C HIS A 164 2.14 -5.37 -8.09
N LEU A 165 1.49 -5.57 -9.23
CA LEU A 165 0.07 -5.28 -9.39
C LEU A 165 -0.78 -6.03 -8.37
N VAL A 166 -0.64 -7.36 -8.27
CA VAL A 166 -1.44 -8.15 -7.32
C VAL A 166 -1.06 -7.88 -5.86
N ASN A 167 0.20 -7.55 -5.57
CA ASN A 167 0.62 -7.15 -4.24
C ASN A 167 0.01 -5.79 -3.85
N LEU A 168 -0.03 -4.84 -4.77
CA LEU A 168 -0.57 -3.51 -4.51
C LEU A 168 -2.09 -3.50 -4.34
N GLU A 169 -2.83 -4.46 -4.92
CA GLU A 169 -4.25 -4.66 -4.58
C GLU A 169 -4.41 -4.97 -3.08
N VAL A 170 -3.53 -5.80 -2.51
CA VAL A 170 -3.53 -6.08 -1.07
C VAL A 170 -3.12 -4.85 -0.26
N VAL A 171 -2.05 -4.16 -0.67
CA VAL A 171 -1.53 -2.96 0.01
C VAL A 171 -2.56 -1.82 0.03
N ASN A 172 -3.34 -1.67 -1.05
CA ASN A 172 -4.42 -0.69 -1.13
C ASN A 172 -5.63 -1.06 -0.24
N THR A 173 -5.74 -2.35 0.14
CA THR A 173 -6.86 -2.89 0.91
C THR A 173 -6.60 -2.93 2.42
N TYR A 174 -5.41 -3.36 2.85
CA TYR A 174 -5.13 -3.58 4.28
C TYR A 174 -4.82 -2.29 5.04
N GLU A 175 -4.81 -2.39 6.37
CA GLU A 175 -4.58 -1.28 7.33
C GLU A 175 -5.48 -0.05 7.12
N GLY A 176 -6.70 -0.31 6.78
CA GLY A 176 -7.68 0.65 6.30
C GLY A 176 -7.68 0.69 4.78
N THR A 177 -8.83 0.37 4.20
CA THR A 177 -8.99 0.44 2.74
C THR A 177 -8.85 1.88 2.26
N HIS A 178 -8.66 2.03 0.96
CA HIS A 178 -8.65 3.35 0.31
C HIS A 178 -9.86 4.21 0.71
N ASP A 179 -11.05 3.58 0.82
CA ASP A 179 -12.30 4.26 1.19
C ASP A 179 -12.38 4.56 2.69
N VAL A 180 -11.90 3.67 3.57
CA VAL A 180 -11.82 3.94 5.01
C VAL A 180 -10.99 5.20 5.28
N HIS A 181 -9.86 5.36 4.58
CA HIS A 181 -9.07 6.59 4.69
C HIS A 181 -9.82 7.81 4.14
N ALA A 182 -10.62 7.67 3.08
CA ALA A 182 -11.48 8.76 2.60
C ALA A 182 -12.50 9.19 3.65
N LEU A 183 -13.11 8.23 4.38
CA LEU A 183 -14.05 8.52 5.46
C LEU A 183 -13.38 9.24 6.65
N ILE A 184 -12.16 8.84 7.01
CA ILE A 184 -11.36 9.55 8.04
C ILE A 184 -11.16 11.01 7.63
N LEU A 185 -10.78 11.26 6.39
CA LEU A 185 -10.56 12.61 5.86
C LEU A 185 -11.86 13.40 5.73
N GLY A 186 -12.95 12.76 5.29
CA GLY A 186 -14.26 13.36 5.21
C GLY A 186 -14.75 13.86 6.57
N ARG A 187 -14.60 13.03 7.61
CA ARG A 187 -14.92 13.41 8.98
C ARG A 187 -14.11 14.62 9.45
N ALA A 188 -12.80 14.61 9.18
CA ALA A 188 -11.93 15.72 9.60
C ALA A 188 -12.32 17.06 8.97
N GLN A 189 -12.82 17.04 7.72
CA GLN A 189 -13.25 18.24 7.00
C GLN A 189 -14.63 18.72 7.37
N THR A 190 -15.56 17.81 7.68
CA THR A 190 -16.97 18.13 7.87
C THR A 190 -17.44 18.10 9.32
N GLY A 191 -16.68 17.46 10.21
CA GLY A 191 -17.09 17.16 11.58
C GLY A 191 -18.13 16.04 11.70
N LEU A 192 -18.59 15.48 10.57
CA LEU A 192 -19.63 14.45 10.54
C LEU A 192 -19.02 13.05 10.46
N GLN A 193 -19.47 12.16 11.34
CA GLN A 193 -19.07 10.76 11.34
C GLN A 193 -19.80 9.99 10.24
N ALA A 194 -19.03 9.32 9.37
CA ALA A 194 -19.58 8.46 8.32
C ALA A 194 -19.70 6.97 8.73
N PHE A 195 -19.05 6.58 9.81
CA PHE A 195 -19.22 5.25 10.43
C PHE A 195 -20.37 5.32 11.43
N PHE A 196 -21.30 4.35 11.34
CA PHE A 196 -22.46 4.24 12.23
C PHE A 196 -22.21 3.12 13.24
#